data_9ae86404fd6d537d1b47f9ea1362a0f7
#
_entry.id   9ae86404fd6d537d1b47f9ea1362a0f7
#
_cell.length_a   1.000
_cell.length_b   1.000
_cell.length_c   1.000
_cell.angle_alpha   90.00
_cell.angle_beta   90.00
_cell.angle_gamma   90.00
#
_symmetry.space_group_name_H-M   'P 1'
#
loop_
_entity.id
_entity.type
_entity.pdbx_description
1 polymer ?
#
loop_
_entity_poly.entity_id
_entity_poly.type
_entity_poly.pdbx_seq_one_letter_code
_entity_poly.pdbx_strand_id
1 'polypeptide(L)' 'MPYQQLRELPESVRNHLSEHAQEVYRAAFNSAWEQYGHDEERAHRVAWGAVKDKYEKNDESGDWEAKQRS' A
#
# COMPACT_ATOMS: atom_id res chain seq x y z
N MET A 1 8.80 -10.85 0.48
CA MET A 1 7.84 -11.94 0.34
C MET A 1 6.45 -11.41 0.13
N PRO A 2 5.63 -12.07 -0.67
CA PRO A 2 4.24 -11.64 -0.81
C PRO A 2 3.49 -11.80 0.52
N TYR A 3 2.50 -10.96 0.71
CA TYR A 3 1.72 -10.94 1.94
C TYR A 3 0.39 -11.66 1.71
N GLN A 4 0.07 -12.61 2.56
CA GLN A 4 -1.18 -13.35 2.46
C GLN A 4 -2.30 -12.68 3.24
N GLN A 5 -1.96 -11.94 4.29
CA GLN A 5 -2.94 -11.28 5.15
C GLN A 5 -2.48 -9.87 5.47
N LEU A 6 -3.44 -9.00 5.78
CA LEU A 6 -3.14 -7.61 6.08
C LEU A 6 -2.24 -7.45 7.31
N ARG A 7 -2.42 -8.32 8.30
CA ARG A 7 -1.62 -8.26 9.53
C ARG A 7 -0.13 -8.51 9.30
N GLU A 8 0.22 -9.07 8.13
CA GLU A 8 1.62 -9.32 7.77
C GLU A 8 2.32 -8.09 7.21
N LEU A 9 1.56 -7.06 6.88
CA LEU A 9 2.13 -5.83 6.34
C LEU A 9 3.00 -5.13 7.39
N PRO A 10 4.01 -4.35 6.95
CA PRO A 10 4.82 -3.58 7.89
C PRO A 10 3.97 -2.68 8.76
N GLU A 11 4.40 -2.49 9.99
CA GLU A 11 3.65 -1.67 10.95
C GLU A 11 3.42 -0.25 10.44
N SER A 12 4.41 0.34 9.77
CA SER A 12 4.28 1.67 9.19
C SER A 12 3.17 1.75 8.15
N VAL A 13 2.91 0.65 7.45
CA VAL A 13 1.81 0.56 6.50
C VAL A 13 0.48 0.44 7.23
N ARG A 14 0.40 -0.49 8.18
CA ARG A 14 -0.84 -0.75 8.90
C ARG A 14 -1.32 0.43 9.73
N ASN A 15 -0.37 1.17 10.30
CA ASN A 15 -0.70 2.26 11.21
C ASN A 15 -1.29 3.49 10.53
N HIS A 16 -0.99 3.67 9.24
CA HIS A 16 -1.40 4.87 8.52
C HIS A 16 -2.42 4.63 7.42
N LEU A 17 -2.75 3.38 7.14
CA LEU A 17 -3.69 3.05 6.07
C LEU A 17 -4.95 2.40 6.65
N SER A 18 -6.11 2.78 6.10
CA SER A 18 -7.34 2.07 6.39
C SER A 18 -7.25 0.64 5.88
N GLU A 19 -8.19 -0.22 6.30
CA GLU A 19 -8.19 -1.60 5.87
C GLU A 19 -8.24 -1.72 4.34
N HIS A 20 -9.07 -0.93 3.69
CA HIS A 20 -9.17 -0.96 2.24
C HIS A 20 -7.86 -0.53 1.58
N ALA A 21 -7.23 0.53 2.10
CA ALA A 21 -5.94 0.98 1.57
C ALA A 21 -4.86 -0.07 1.78
N GLN A 22 -4.89 -0.79 2.89
CA GLN A 22 -3.97 -1.89 3.14
C GLN A 22 -4.17 -3.02 2.12
N GLU A 23 -5.40 -3.30 1.74
CA GLU A 23 -5.67 -4.29 0.71
C GLU A 23 -5.14 -3.87 -0.65
N VAL A 24 -5.24 -2.58 -0.98
CA VAL A 24 -4.65 -2.03 -2.22
C VAL A 24 -3.13 -2.23 -2.18
N TYR A 25 -2.50 -1.89 -1.06
CA TYR A 25 -1.06 -2.07 -0.91
C TYR A 25 -0.68 -3.54 -1.09
N ARG A 26 -1.36 -4.43 -0.38
CA ARG A 26 -1.06 -5.86 -0.42
C ARG A 26 -1.20 -6.43 -1.83
N ALA A 27 -2.30 -6.13 -2.49
CA ALA A 27 -2.54 -6.65 -3.84
C ALA A 27 -1.48 -6.13 -4.83
N ALA A 28 -1.17 -4.84 -4.77
CA ALA A 28 -0.17 -4.24 -5.65
C ALA A 28 1.24 -4.79 -5.35
N PHE A 29 1.57 -4.95 -4.07
CA PHE A 29 2.86 -5.51 -3.68
C PHE A 29 3.01 -6.93 -4.21
N ASN A 30 2.01 -7.77 -3.99
CA ASN A 30 2.08 -9.16 -4.40
C ASN A 30 2.20 -9.28 -5.93
N SER A 31 1.44 -8.47 -6.65
CA SER A 31 1.51 -8.45 -8.11
C SER A 31 2.89 -8.03 -8.60
N ALA A 32 3.44 -6.96 -8.03
CA ALA A 32 4.75 -6.46 -8.41
C ALA A 32 5.85 -7.45 -8.02
N TRP A 33 5.71 -8.11 -6.89
CA TRP A 33 6.66 -9.13 -6.45
C TRP A 33 6.82 -10.22 -7.51
N GLU A 34 5.70 -10.69 -8.05
CA GLU A 34 5.75 -11.71 -9.10
C GLU A 34 6.26 -11.14 -10.42
N GLN A 35 5.81 -9.93 -10.76
CA GLN A 35 6.12 -9.33 -12.05
C GLN A 35 7.60 -8.94 -12.19
N TYR A 36 8.24 -8.54 -11.11
CA TYR A 36 9.61 -8.02 -11.14
C TYR A 36 10.62 -8.97 -10.51
N GLY A 37 10.33 -10.27 -10.53
CA GLY A 37 11.30 -11.27 -10.12
C GLY A 37 11.65 -11.24 -8.65
N HIS A 38 10.66 -10.99 -7.81
CA HIS A 38 10.81 -10.99 -6.34
C HIS A 38 11.70 -9.85 -5.82
N ASP A 39 11.67 -8.70 -6.49
CA ASP A 39 12.36 -7.49 -6.04
C ASP A 39 11.49 -6.77 -5.02
N GLU A 40 11.82 -6.92 -3.75
CA GLU A 40 11.03 -6.36 -2.65
C GLU A 40 10.99 -4.82 -2.69
N GLU A 41 12.11 -4.19 -3.00
CA GLU A 41 12.17 -2.73 -3.06
C GLU A 41 11.25 -2.18 -4.15
N ARG A 42 11.29 -2.80 -5.32
CA ARG A 42 10.44 -2.38 -6.43
C ARG A 42 8.97 -2.64 -6.13
N ALA A 43 8.67 -3.81 -5.54
CA ALA A 43 7.32 -4.15 -5.14
C ALA A 43 6.77 -3.13 -4.14
N HIS A 44 7.58 -2.72 -3.18
CA HIS A 44 7.20 -1.70 -2.21
C HIS A 44 6.86 -0.37 -2.88
N ARG A 45 7.67 0.08 -3.83
CA ARG A 45 7.41 1.32 -4.57
C ARG A 45 6.12 1.23 -5.38
N VAL A 46 5.92 0.11 -6.05
CA VAL A 46 4.70 -0.09 -6.83
C VAL A 46 3.47 -0.09 -5.92
N ALA A 47 3.59 -0.74 -4.78
CA ALA A 47 2.49 -0.80 -3.82
C ALA A 47 2.13 0.61 -3.31
N TRP A 48 3.10 1.41 -2.93
CA TRP A 48 2.85 2.78 -2.50
C TRP A 48 2.32 3.64 -3.64
N GLY A 49 2.81 3.43 -4.87
CA GLY A 49 2.28 4.11 -6.03
C GLY A 49 0.79 3.83 -6.22
N ALA A 50 0.37 2.58 -6.05
CA ALA A 50 -1.03 2.21 -6.16
C ALA A 50 -1.87 2.87 -5.06
N VAL A 51 -1.35 2.93 -3.84
CA VAL A 51 -2.04 3.61 -2.75
C VAL A 51 -2.17 5.10 -3.04
N LYS A 52 -1.09 5.74 -3.48
CA LYS A 52 -1.10 7.18 -3.79
C LYS A 52 -2.06 7.52 -4.92
N ASP A 53 -2.31 6.58 -5.80
CA ASP A 53 -3.22 6.77 -6.92
C ASP A 53 -4.67 6.88 -6.44
N LYS A 54 -5.01 6.24 -5.34
CA LYS A 54 -6.37 6.20 -4.80
C LYS A 54 -6.55 6.95 -3.49
N TYR A 55 -5.46 7.24 -2.79
CA TYR A 55 -5.47 7.88 -1.48
C TYR A 55 -4.49 9.03 -1.44
N GLU A 56 -4.73 9.96 -0.53
CA GLU A 56 -3.81 11.07 -0.30
C GLU A 56 -3.50 11.16 1.18
N LYS A 57 -2.30 11.62 1.50
CA LYS A 57 -1.87 11.77 2.88
C LYS A 57 -2.44 13.04 3.49
N ASN A 58 -3.06 12.91 4.64
CA ASN A 58 -3.52 14.06 5.41
C ASN A 58 -2.34 14.58 6.24
N ASP A 59 -1.87 15.79 5.94
CA ASP A 59 -0.71 16.35 6.61
C ASP A 59 -0.95 16.65 8.08
N GLU A 60 -2.20 16.82 8.48
CA GLU A 60 -2.51 17.11 9.88
C GLU A 60 -2.47 15.86 10.75
N SER A 61 -3.04 14.76 10.26
CA SER A 61 -3.11 13.52 11.03
C SER A 61 -2.00 12.54 10.68
N GLY A 62 -1.40 12.68 9.50
CA GLY A 62 -0.41 11.74 9.00
C GLY A 62 -1.01 10.46 8.41
N ASP A 63 -2.33 10.36 8.39
CA ASP A 63 -3.02 9.18 7.87
C ASP A 63 -3.36 9.36 6.39
N TRP A 64 -3.55 8.24 5.71
CA TRP A 64 -3.95 8.24 4.31
C TRP A 64 -5.46 8.15 4.19
N GLU A 65 -6.02 9.01 3.38
CA GLU A 65 -7.47 9.11 3.19
C GLU A 65 -7.80 8.93 1.71
N ALA A 66 -8.97 8.37 1.42
CA ALA A 66 -9.42 8.21 0.05
C ALA A 66 -9.52 9.57 -0.63
N LYS A 67 -9.01 9.66 -1.86
CA LYS A 67 -9.11 10.89 -2.63
C LYS A 67 -10.57 11.19 -2.92
N GLN A 68 -10.96 12.43 -2.71
CA GLN A 68 -12.29 12.87 -3.07
C GLN A 68 -12.29 13.28 -4.54
N ARG A 69 -13.29 12.81 -5.25
CA ARG A 69 -13.47 13.23 -6.62
C ARG A 69 -14.34 14.47 -6.64
N SER A 70 -13.85 15.47 -7.29
CA SER A 70 -14.63 16.65 -7.55
C SER A 70 -15.45 16.48 -8.81
#